data_de861669237a40aedf9bfc645691ebb4
#
_entry.id   de861669237a40aedf9bfc645691ebb4
#
_cell.length_a   1.000
_cell.length_b   1.000
_cell.length_c   1.000
_cell.angle_alpha   90.00
_cell.angle_beta   90.00
_cell.angle_gamma   90.00
#
_symmetry.space_group_name_H-M   'P 1'
#
loop_
_entity.id
_entity.type
_entity.pdbx_description
1 polymer ?
#
loop_
_entity_poly.entity_id
_entity_poly.type
_entity_poly.pdbx_seq_one_letter_code
_entity_poly.pdbx_strand_id
1 'polypeptide(L)'
;LEDSIDRDRDINAFVDILNAQESSCAIALDGTWGSGKTFFVKQVKMILDTCSLSEKKRNDNSEKIQRKWKELHGGNMPDLQSHLCVYYDAWENDNDADPMLSLVWSILQDVNEVSPFQDDSKIFEKAAAIAEVITGRSVSAIADAFKKSNVLDDLKRGKDIHHTISEFFENLLVERADRLAIIVDELDRCKPDFAVRLLEQIKHYFSDDRITFVFATNLLELQHTISKYYGNGFDSCRYLDRFFDLRTELPPANLDKYYQSIGFHQEYVVDNVCNELIAKYGFSLREISRFINLVKIAVYKPTHGSRKYDFSFPDGKGRLFCLMVAVPLTIAMKMKNLSDYNALIKGSNPNPFIELLEVMHQEHYYRFDGFLNNHEVFNDKDQEPDSESIVVAFKDKALEIYNAI
;
A
#
# COMPACT_ATOMS: atom_id res chain seq x y z
N LEU A 1 6.50 -8.07 15.92
CA LEU A 1 5.72 -7.74 14.73
C LEU A 1 5.30 -9.05 14.09
N GLU A 2 4.00 -9.29 14.03
CA GLU A 2 3.46 -10.47 13.38
C GLU A 2 3.57 -10.27 11.86
N ASP A 3 4.18 -11.24 11.16
CA ASP A 3 4.24 -11.27 9.70
C ASP A 3 2.86 -11.69 9.15
N SER A 4 1.94 -10.72 9.10
CA SER A 4 0.54 -10.96 8.72
C SER A 4 0.34 -11.29 7.25
N ILE A 5 1.35 -11.14 6.42
CA ILE A 5 1.27 -11.31 4.96
C ILE A 5 2.42 -12.11 4.36
N ASP A 6 3.29 -12.70 5.22
CA ASP A 6 4.41 -13.57 4.84
C ASP A 6 5.47 -12.90 3.95
N ARG A 7 5.81 -11.66 4.25
CA ARG A 7 6.79 -10.86 3.48
C ARG A 7 8.12 -10.61 4.19
N ASP A 8 8.35 -11.23 5.34
CA ASP A 8 9.59 -11.01 6.09
C ASP A 8 10.84 -11.32 5.26
N ARG A 9 10.81 -12.39 4.44
CA ARG A 9 11.92 -12.74 3.55
C ARG A 9 12.12 -11.72 2.43
N ASP A 10 11.04 -11.20 1.88
CA ASP A 10 11.08 -10.21 0.80
C ASP A 10 11.58 -8.87 1.31
N ILE A 11 11.15 -8.46 2.50
CA ILE A 11 11.63 -7.26 3.18
C ILE A 11 13.13 -7.39 3.45
N ASN A 12 13.56 -8.56 3.92
CA ASN A 12 14.96 -8.87 4.14
C ASN A 12 15.79 -8.74 2.85
N ALA A 13 15.35 -9.40 1.77
CA ALA A 13 16.01 -9.32 0.47
C ALA A 13 16.05 -7.86 -0.06
N PHE A 14 15.02 -7.07 0.18
CA PHE A 14 14.99 -5.67 -0.23
C PHE A 14 15.97 -4.80 0.59
N VAL A 15 16.11 -5.07 1.90
CA VAL A 15 17.14 -4.41 2.73
C VAL A 15 18.54 -4.79 2.25
N ASP A 16 18.78 -6.06 1.87
CA ASP A 16 20.06 -6.49 1.30
C ASP A 16 20.37 -5.76 -0.02
N ILE A 17 19.35 -5.54 -0.88
CA ILE A 17 19.49 -4.74 -2.10
C ILE A 17 19.90 -3.30 -1.77
N LEU A 18 19.30 -2.67 -0.76
CA LEU A 18 19.66 -1.31 -0.34
C LEU A 18 21.07 -1.26 0.22
N ASN A 19 21.45 -2.25 1.00
CA ASN A 19 22.79 -2.35 1.60
C ASN A 19 23.91 -2.61 0.57
N ALA A 20 23.60 -3.26 -0.54
CA ALA A 20 24.54 -3.57 -1.60
C ALA A 20 24.81 -2.40 -2.56
N GLN A 21 24.11 -1.26 -2.42
CA GLN A 21 24.34 -0.12 -3.29
C GLN A 21 25.69 0.55 -2.98
N GLU A 22 26.52 0.73 -4.00
CA GLU A 22 27.81 1.42 -3.89
C GLU A 22 27.75 2.84 -4.47
N SER A 23 26.75 3.12 -5.30
CA SER A 23 26.52 4.42 -5.93
C SER A 23 25.09 4.89 -5.73
N SER A 24 24.81 6.12 -6.14
CA SER A 24 23.45 6.67 -6.20
C SER A 24 22.55 5.75 -7.03
N CYS A 25 21.37 5.40 -6.50
CA CYS A 25 20.45 4.49 -7.14
C CYS A 25 19.01 4.92 -6.91
N ALA A 26 18.18 4.83 -7.95
CA ALA A 26 16.74 5.04 -7.89
C ALA A 26 16.01 3.72 -8.16
N ILE A 27 15.34 3.20 -7.15
CA ILE A 27 14.62 1.92 -7.18
C ILE A 27 13.12 2.18 -7.23
N ALA A 28 12.43 1.65 -8.25
CA ALA A 28 10.98 1.62 -8.27
C ALA A 28 10.49 0.29 -7.67
N LEU A 29 9.72 0.38 -6.57
CA LEU A 29 8.94 -0.72 -6.02
C LEU A 29 7.51 -0.61 -6.57
N ASP A 30 7.24 -1.38 -7.62
CA ASP A 30 5.95 -1.38 -8.30
C ASP A 30 4.92 -2.26 -7.60
N GLY A 31 3.69 -1.81 -7.62
CA GLY A 31 2.57 -2.59 -7.12
C GLY A 31 1.25 -1.83 -7.24
N THR A 32 0.15 -2.56 -7.41
CA THR A 32 -1.18 -1.98 -7.53
C THR A 32 -1.63 -1.28 -6.25
N TRP A 33 -2.66 -0.44 -6.35
CA TRP A 33 -3.24 0.20 -5.17
C TRP A 33 -3.82 -0.82 -4.19
N GLY A 34 -3.49 -0.65 -2.91
CA GLY A 34 -3.94 -1.55 -1.86
C GLY A 34 -3.18 -2.87 -1.76
N SER A 35 -2.11 -3.08 -2.53
CA SER A 35 -1.25 -4.28 -2.47
C SER A 35 -0.37 -4.35 -1.21
N GLY A 36 -0.23 -3.23 -0.47
CA GLY A 36 0.57 -3.15 0.75
C GLY A 36 1.97 -2.55 0.58
N LYS A 37 2.23 -1.76 -0.50
CA LYS A 37 3.51 -1.06 -0.72
C LYS A 37 3.93 -0.22 0.49
N THR A 38 3.06 0.69 0.93
CA THR A 38 3.31 1.55 2.10
C THR A 38 3.69 0.75 3.34
N PHE A 39 3.00 -0.36 3.60
CA PHE A 39 3.31 -1.24 4.71
C PHE A 39 4.70 -1.87 4.56
N PHE A 40 5.04 -2.34 3.37
CA PHE A 40 6.34 -2.93 3.05
C PHE A 40 7.49 -1.93 3.28
N VAL A 41 7.41 -0.74 2.68
CA VAL A 41 8.49 0.25 2.80
C VAL A 41 8.63 0.82 4.21
N LYS A 42 7.52 0.93 4.98
CA LYS A 42 7.58 1.32 6.40
C LYS A 42 8.26 0.26 7.26
N GLN A 43 8.12 -1.01 6.94
CA GLN A 43 8.87 -2.08 7.61
C GLN A 43 10.35 -2.05 7.23
N VAL A 44 10.68 -1.81 5.96
CA VAL A 44 12.07 -1.60 5.52
C VAL A 44 12.70 -0.44 6.30
N LYS A 45 12.02 0.73 6.37
CA LYS A 45 12.49 1.87 7.18
C LYS A 45 12.74 1.46 8.63
N MET A 46 11.79 0.78 9.25
CA MET A 46 11.89 0.36 10.65
C MET A 46 13.11 -0.54 10.90
N ILE A 47 13.47 -1.42 9.96
CA ILE A 47 14.65 -2.27 10.06
C ILE A 47 15.93 -1.43 9.94
N LEU A 48 16.02 -0.58 8.91
CA LEU A 48 17.17 0.30 8.69
C LEU A 48 17.41 1.22 9.87
N ASP A 49 16.37 1.88 10.38
CA ASP A 49 16.45 2.74 11.58
C ASP A 49 16.93 1.95 12.80
N THR A 50 16.39 0.74 13.01
CA THR A 50 16.73 -0.10 14.16
C THR A 50 18.18 -0.60 14.10
N CYS A 51 18.67 -0.96 12.91
CA CYS A 51 20.04 -1.42 12.74
C CYS A 51 21.07 -0.29 12.88
N SER A 52 20.69 0.95 12.56
CA SER A 52 21.52 2.15 12.68
C SER A 52 21.55 2.73 14.08
N LEU A 53 20.64 2.32 14.99
CA LEU A 53 20.60 2.81 16.37
C LEU A 53 21.82 2.35 17.18
N SER A 54 22.46 3.30 17.85
CA SER A 54 23.47 2.98 18.88
C SER A 54 22.84 2.18 20.03
N GLU A 55 23.63 1.31 20.68
CA GLU A 55 23.13 0.46 21.79
C GLU A 55 22.41 1.25 22.89
N LYS A 56 22.85 2.48 23.15
CA LYS A 56 22.25 3.35 24.17
C LYS A 56 20.86 3.88 23.85
N LYS A 57 20.46 3.83 22.56
CA LYS A 57 19.14 4.33 22.08
C LYS A 57 18.14 3.21 21.80
N ARG A 58 18.53 1.95 22.01
CA ARG A 58 17.66 0.78 21.79
C ARG A 58 16.58 0.69 22.87
N ASN A 59 15.40 0.30 22.44
CA ASN A 59 14.25 0.01 23.30
C ASN A 59 13.77 -1.44 23.07
N ASP A 60 12.82 -1.91 23.86
CA ASP A 60 12.28 -3.29 23.79
C ASP A 60 11.78 -3.67 22.37
N ASN A 61 11.25 -2.71 21.60
CA ASN A 61 10.79 -2.96 20.24
C ASN A 61 11.96 -3.11 19.28
N SER A 62 12.99 -2.26 19.37
CA SER A 62 14.19 -2.36 18.55
C SER A 62 14.95 -3.67 18.81
N GLU A 63 15.00 -4.14 20.05
CA GLU A 63 15.60 -5.44 20.39
C GLU A 63 14.83 -6.62 19.80
N LYS A 64 13.49 -6.56 19.80
CA LYS A 64 12.64 -7.58 19.15
C LYS A 64 12.87 -7.63 17.64
N ILE A 65 12.95 -6.48 16.99
CA ILE A 65 13.22 -6.38 15.54
C ILE A 65 14.58 -6.97 15.23
N GLN A 66 15.65 -6.59 15.97
CA GLN A 66 16.98 -7.11 15.76
C GLN A 66 17.06 -8.62 15.98
N ARG A 67 16.36 -9.14 17.00
CA ARG A 67 16.31 -10.59 17.26
C ARG A 67 15.69 -11.32 16.06
N LYS A 68 14.53 -10.86 15.60
CA LYS A 68 13.86 -11.47 14.44
C LYS A 68 14.69 -11.36 13.18
N TRP A 69 15.33 -10.21 12.96
CA TRP A 69 16.26 -10.00 11.86
C TRP A 69 17.43 -10.99 11.89
N LYS A 70 18.03 -11.16 13.06
CA LYS A 70 19.10 -12.15 13.28
C LYS A 70 18.66 -13.59 13.03
N GLU A 71 17.44 -13.94 13.44
CA GLU A 71 16.86 -15.27 13.18
C GLU A 71 16.71 -15.54 11.68
N LEU A 72 16.25 -14.57 10.88
CA LEU A 72 16.14 -14.67 9.43
C LEU A 72 17.48 -14.87 8.72
N HIS A 73 18.58 -14.39 9.32
CA HIS A 73 19.95 -14.57 8.82
C HIS A 73 20.71 -15.73 9.47
N GLY A 74 20.00 -16.77 9.93
CA GLY A 74 20.61 -17.97 10.47
C GLY A 74 21.37 -17.76 11.79
N GLY A 75 20.97 -16.74 12.55
CA GLY A 75 21.57 -16.41 13.85
C GLY A 75 22.73 -15.42 13.80
N ASN A 76 23.14 -14.97 12.63
CA ASN A 76 24.16 -13.96 12.46
C ASN A 76 23.52 -12.59 12.19
N MET A 77 24.14 -11.50 12.70
CA MET A 77 23.79 -10.16 12.23
C MET A 77 24.49 -9.95 10.89
N PRO A 78 23.76 -9.61 9.82
CA PRO A 78 24.40 -9.20 8.58
C PRO A 78 25.18 -7.92 8.79
N ASP A 79 26.28 -7.76 8.02
CA ASP A 79 27.08 -6.54 8.00
C ASP A 79 26.29 -5.47 7.22
N LEU A 80 25.48 -4.70 7.93
CA LEU A 80 24.71 -3.60 7.36
C LEU A 80 25.48 -2.30 7.57
N GLN A 81 25.67 -1.56 6.48
CA GLN A 81 26.09 -0.17 6.56
C GLN A 81 25.05 0.62 7.36
N SER A 82 25.52 1.64 8.07
CA SER A 82 24.60 2.51 8.80
C SER A 82 23.78 3.34 7.81
N HIS A 83 22.46 3.16 7.84
CA HIS A 83 21.52 3.88 6.97
C HIS A 83 20.70 4.87 7.79
N LEU A 84 20.63 6.10 7.31
CA LEU A 84 19.59 7.03 7.66
C LEU A 84 18.41 6.82 6.68
N CYS A 85 17.22 6.53 7.19
CA CYS A 85 16.07 6.24 6.32
C CYS A 85 14.97 7.28 6.51
N VAL A 86 14.59 7.98 5.44
CA VAL A 86 13.56 9.01 5.42
C VAL A 86 12.34 8.49 4.66
N TYR A 87 11.14 8.75 5.19
CA TYR A 87 9.88 8.44 4.53
C TYR A 87 9.18 9.74 4.12
N TYR A 88 8.88 9.87 2.83
CA TYR A 88 8.20 11.01 2.24
C TYR A 88 6.91 10.55 1.55
N ASP A 89 5.77 10.99 2.08
CA ASP A 89 4.47 10.82 1.43
C ASP A 89 4.29 11.97 0.42
N ALA A 90 4.47 11.65 -0.86
CA ALA A 90 4.40 12.65 -1.91
C ALA A 90 2.99 13.21 -2.09
N TRP A 91 1.96 12.38 -1.87
CA TRP A 91 0.57 12.80 -2.03
C TRP A 91 0.09 13.72 -0.91
N GLU A 92 0.53 13.52 0.32
CA GLU A 92 0.24 14.41 1.44
C GLU A 92 0.78 15.83 1.18
N ASN A 93 1.92 15.90 0.46
CA ASN A 93 2.66 17.12 0.19
C ASN A 93 2.45 17.70 -1.22
N ASP A 94 1.53 17.17 -2.03
CA ASP A 94 1.36 17.58 -3.44
C ASP A 94 0.73 18.96 -3.64
N ASN A 95 0.34 19.60 -2.55
CA ASN A 95 -0.12 21.00 -2.53
C ASN A 95 1.01 22.01 -2.31
N ASP A 96 2.21 21.55 -1.97
CA ASP A 96 3.35 22.43 -1.76
C ASP A 96 3.79 23.08 -3.08
N ALA A 97 4.20 24.34 -2.97
CA ALA A 97 4.56 25.13 -4.15
C ALA A 97 5.79 24.57 -4.88
N ASP A 98 6.72 23.96 -4.15
CA ASP A 98 7.93 23.35 -4.68
C ASP A 98 8.20 21.98 -4.08
N PRO A 99 8.24 20.91 -4.93
CA PRO A 99 8.44 19.53 -4.47
C PRO A 99 9.79 19.29 -3.78
N MET A 100 10.85 19.98 -4.25
CA MET A 100 12.18 19.82 -3.68
C MET A 100 12.26 20.39 -2.27
N LEU A 101 11.66 21.56 -2.04
CA LEU A 101 11.63 22.14 -0.71
C LEU A 101 10.83 21.29 0.27
N SER A 102 9.71 20.75 -0.19
CA SER A 102 8.89 19.84 0.58
C SER A 102 9.68 18.58 0.99
N LEU A 103 10.42 17.99 0.04
CA LEU A 103 11.27 16.83 0.29
C LEU A 103 12.40 17.14 1.29
N VAL A 104 13.14 18.24 1.08
CA VAL A 104 14.23 18.66 1.98
C VAL A 104 13.70 18.92 3.39
N TRP A 105 12.52 19.53 3.50
CA TRP A 105 11.87 19.75 4.79
C TRP A 105 11.52 18.43 5.51
N SER A 106 10.95 17.49 4.80
CA SER A 106 10.62 16.17 5.33
C SER A 106 11.85 15.40 5.77
N ILE A 107 12.97 15.51 5.02
CA ILE A 107 14.25 14.94 5.40
C ILE A 107 14.71 15.52 6.74
N LEU A 108 14.67 16.84 6.90
CA LEU A 108 15.10 17.49 8.13
C LEU A 108 14.25 17.07 9.34
N GLN A 109 12.93 16.94 9.17
CA GLN A 109 12.03 16.52 10.24
C GLN A 109 12.32 15.08 10.68
N ASP A 110 12.34 14.15 9.72
CA ASP A 110 12.53 12.72 10.00
C ASP A 110 13.90 12.45 10.62
N VAL A 111 14.94 13.12 10.15
CA VAL A 111 16.29 13.02 10.71
C VAL A 111 16.36 13.58 12.13
N ASN A 112 15.71 14.70 12.41
CA ASN A 112 15.68 15.30 13.75
C ASN A 112 14.94 14.42 14.76
N GLU A 113 13.92 13.65 14.33
CA GLU A 113 13.24 12.68 15.20
C GLU A 113 14.15 11.50 15.58
N VAL A 114 14.92 10.97 14.61
CA VAL A 114 15.82 9.82 14.83
C VAL A 114 17.09 10.23 15.57
N SER A 115 17.68 11.36 15.20
CA SER A 115 18.91 11.91 15.78
C SER A 115 18.80 13.42 15.95
N PRO A 116 18.31 13.91 17.11
CA PRO A 116 18.11 15.33 17.33
C PRO A 116 19.36 16.15 17.06
N PHE A 117 19.17 17.26 16.36
CA PHE A 117 20.23 18.20 16.04
C PHE A 117 20.72 18.91 17.34
N GLN A 118 21.95 18.64 17.72
CA GLN A 118 22.62 19.35 18.81
C GLN A 118 23.43 20.51 18.21
N ASP A 119 22.81 21.69 18.05
CA ASP A 119 23.46 22.93 17.58
C ASP A 119 23.93 22.92 16.10
N ASP A 120 23.15 22.31 15.20
CA ASP A 120 23.49 22.18 13.78
C ASP A 120 22.97 23.37 12.95
N SER A 121 23.39 24.59 13.26
CA SER A 121 23.11 25.79 12.46
C SER A 121 23.46 25.58 10.96
N LYS A 122 24.51 24.84 10.67
CA LYS A 122 25.01 24.58 9.31
C LYS A 122 24.02 23.81 8.40
N ILE A 123 23.31 22.80 8.94
CA ILE A 123 22.33 22.03 8.17
C ILE A 123 21.15 22.90 7.79
N PHE A 124 20.64 23.69 8.75
CA PHE A 124 19.55 24.63 8.48
C PHE A 124 19.95 25.77 7.52
N GLU A 125 21.19 26.26 7.64
CA GLU A 125 21.75 27.22 6.69
C GLU A 125 21.82 26.67 5.26
N LYS A 126 22.24 25.42 5.09
CA LYS A 126 22.28 24.77 3.78
C LYS A 126 20.88 24.48 3.22
N ALA A 127 19.96 24.04 4.04
CA ALA A 127 18.56 23.87 3.64
C ALA A 127 17.92 25.22 3.21
N ALA A 128 18.21 26.30 3.94
CA ALA A 128 17.77 27.63 3.56
C ALA A 128 18.41 28.10 2.23
N ALA A 129 19.69 27.78 2.00
CA ALA A 129 20.37 28.07 0.73
C ALA A 129 19.76 27.32 -0.44
N ILE A 130 19.39 26.04 -0.27
CA ILE A 130 18.67 25.26 -1.28
C ILE A 130 17.33 25.92 -1.59
N ALA A 131 16.57 26.33 -0.53
CA ALA A 131 15.30 27.01 -0.69
C ALA A 131 15.41 28.33 -1.48
N GLU A 132 16.43 29.13 -1.23
CA GLU A 132 16.67 30.40 -1.95
C GLU A 132 17.00 30.16 -3.41
N VAL A 133 17.85 29.17 -3.72
CA VAL A 133 18.23 28.85 -5.10
C VAL A 133 17.04 28.32 -5.89
N ILE A 134 16.23 27.44 -5.31
CA ILE A 134 15.08 26.84 -6.01
C ILE A 134 13.96 27.84 -6.22
N THR A 135 13.63 28.66 -5.22
CA THR A 135 12.49 29.59 -5.31
C THR A 135 12.82 30.91 -5.96
N GLY A 136 14.11 31.27 -6.06
CA GLY A 136 14.57 32.59 -6.46
C GLY A 136 14.12 33.71 -5.52
N ARG A 137 13.60 33.39 -4.33
CA ARG A 137 13.11 34.32 -3.32
C ARG A 137 14.02 34.32 -2.11
N SER A 138 14.38 35.52 -1.63
CA SER A 138 15.11 35.66 -0.39
C SER A 138 14.35 35.00 0.78
N VAL A 139 15.01 34.09 1.45
CA VAL A 139 14.46 33.22 2.52
C VAL A 139 14.19 33.97 3.82
N SER A 140 14.24 35.31 3.85
CA SER A 140 13.89 36.09 5.04
C SER A 140 12.52 35.74 5.62
N ALA A 141 11.56 35.30 4.78
CA ALA A 141 10.23 34.84 5.23
C ALA A 141 10.25 33.39 5.77
N ILE A 142 11.20 32.56 5.32
CA ILE A 142 11.39 31.16 5.81
C ILE A 142 12.34 31.16 7.02
N ALA A 143 13.31 32.04 7.05
CA ALA A 143 14.23 32.22 8.19
C ALA A 143 13.54 32.71 9.47
N ASP A 144 12.43 33.43 9.38
CA ASP A 144 11.59 33.75 10.54
C ASP A 144 10.92 32.52 11.15
N ALA A 145 10.67 31.48 10.36
CA ALA A 145 10.26 30.16 10.85
C ALA A 145 11.43 29.35 11.45
N PHE A 146 12.68 29.60 11.00
CA PHE A 146 13.88 28.86 11.39
C PHE A 146 14.82 29.57 12.37
N LYS A 147 14.44 30.70 12.95
CA LYS A 147 15.20 31.48 13.96
C LYS A 147 16.66 31.83 13.65
N LYS A 148 16.85 33.11 13.30
CA LYS A 148 17.98 33.98 13.61
C LYS A 148 19.39 33.45 13.37
N SER A 149 19.93 33.66 12.18
CA SER A 149 21.33 33.97 11.99
C SER A 149 21.57 34.86 10.76
N ASN A 150 22.54 35.77 10.86
CA ASN A 150 22.86 36.85 9.93
C ASN A 150 23.65 36.38 8.66
N VAL A 151 23.35 35.21 8.11
CA VAL A 151 24.17 34.57 7.04
C VAL A 151 23.67 34.89 5.62
N LEU A 152 22.61 35.68 5.50
CA LEU A 152 21.92 35.94 4.21
C LEU A 152 22.70 36.77 3.17
N ASP A 153 23.74 37.51 3.56
CA ASP A 153 24.45 38.40 2.63
C ASP A 153 25.52 37.71 1.76
N ASP A 154 26.02 36.53 2.17
CA ASP A 154 27.01 35.76 1.41
C ASP A 154 26.41 34.83 0.32
N LEU A 155 25.10 34.55 0.41
CA LEU A 155 24.39 33.60 -0.48
C LEU A 155 23.94 34.22 -1.82
N LYS A 156 24.08 35.54 -2.00
CA LYS A 156 23.62 36.28 -3.19
C LYS A 156 24.45 36.10 -4.46
N ARG A 157 25.51 35.27 -4.43
CA ARG A 157 26.36 35.01 -5.60
C ARG A 157 26.18 33.56 -6.04
N GLY A 158 25.35 33.34 -7.05
CA GLY A 158 25.27 32.19 -7.95
C GLY A 158 26.04 30.92 -7.59
N LYS A 159 25.85 30.39 -6.37
CA LYS A 159 26.42 29.10 -6.00
C LYS A 159 25.72 28.02 -6.82
N ASP A 160 26.52 27.11 -7.34
CA ASP A 160 26.03 25.92 -8.01
C ASP A 160 25.11 25.13 -7.04
N ILE A 161 23.85 24.98 -7.42
CA ILE A 161 22.84 24.29 -6.63
C ILE A 161 23.28 22.85 -6.29
N HIS A 162 23.97 22.18 -7.21
CA HIS A 162 24.52 20.85 -6.97
C HIS A 162 25.51 20.85 -5.81
N HIS A 163 26.40 21.83 -5.76
CA HIS A 163 27.36 21.95 -4.65
C HIS A 163 26.63 22.19 -3.32
N THR A 164 25.63 23.06 -3.31
CA THR A 164 24.86 23.35 -2.09
C THR A 164 24.09 22.13 -1.59
N ILE A 165 23.53 21.34 -2.48
CA ILE A 165 22.85 20.09 -2.15
C ILE A 165 23.85 19.03 -1.67
N SER A 166 24.99 18.87 -2.34
CA SER A 166 26.05 17.95 -1.89
C SER A 166 26.56 18.32 -0.50
N GLU A 167 26.83 19.60 -0.25
CA GLU A 167 27.23 20.07 1.09
C GLU A 167 26.16 19.83 2.15
N PHE A 168 24.87 19.97 1.79
CA PHE A 168 23.76 19.66 2.68
C PHE A 168 23.79 18.19 3.11
N PHE A 169 23.89 17.26 2.14
CA PHE A 169 23.92 15.83 2.45
C PHE A 169 25.22 15.41 3.15
N GLU A 170 26.34 16.00 2.80
CA GLU A 170 27.59 15.78 3.52
C GLU A 170 27.46 16.14 5.00
N ASN A 171 26.94 17.31 5.31
CA ASN A 171 26.70 17.74 6.70
C ASN A 171 25.62 16.89 7.39
N LEU A 172 24.59 16.42 6.64
CA LEU A 172 23.53 15.58 7.17
C LEU A 172 24.04 14.20 7.59
N LEU A 173 24.92 13.60 6.78
CA LEU A 173 25.42 12.23 7.00
C LEU A 173 26.62 12.16 7.93
N VAL A 174 27.39 13.24 8.06
CA VAL A 174 28.55 13.27 8.97
C VAL A 174 28.14 12.85 10.36
N GLU A 175 28.82 11.85 10.93
CA GLU A 175 28.60 11.30 12.27
C GLU A 175 27.21 10.62 12.49
N ARG A 176 26.36 10.51 11.47
CA ARG A 176 25.01 9.93 11.60
C ARG A 176 24.86 8.59 10.90
N ALA A 177 25.26 8.52 9.64
CA ALA A 177 25.14 7.30 8.84
C ALA A 177 26.08 7.31 7.64
N ASP A 178 26.36 6.12 7.11
CA ASP A 178 27.18 5.95 5.91
C ASP A 178 26.37 6.25 4.65
N ARG A 179 25.07 5.98 4.67
CA ARG A 179 24.16 6.11 3.53
C ARG A 179 22.82 6.72 3.93
N LEU A 180 22.14 7.31 2.95
CA LEU A 180 20.79 7.86 3.06
C LEU A 180 19.84 7.11 2.11
N ALA A 181 18.81 6.48 2.67
CA ALA A 181 17.69 5.92 1.92
C ALA A 181 16.48 6.85 2.00
N ILE A 182 15.98 7.34 0.87
CA ILE A 182 14.81 8.20 0.80
C ILE A 182 13.67 7.42 0.15
N ILE A 183 12.66 7.10 0.92
CA ILE A 183 11.45 6.42 0.47
C ILE A 183 10.42 7.48 0.05
N VAL A 184 10.08 7.51 -1.24
CA VAL A 184 9.02 8.34 -1.82
C VAL A 184 7.81 7.46 -2.09
N ASP A 185 6.74 7.67 -1.34
CA ASP A 185 5.50 6.88 -1.47
C ASP A 185 4.36 7.70 -2.11
N GLU A 186 3.40 7.01 -2.73
CA GLU A 186 2.16 7.55 -3.29
C GLU A 186 2.35 8.60 -4.42
N LEU A 187 3.50 8.57 -5.14
CA LEU A 187 3.80 9.52 -6.22
C LEU A 187 2.79 9.46 -7.38
N ASP A 188 2.25 8.27 -7.64
CA ASP A 188 1.24 8.01 -8.66
C ASP A 188 -0.12 8.68 -8.38
N ARG A 189 -0.34 9.17 -7.17
CA ARG A 189 -1.56 9.89 -6.77
C ARG A 189 -1.44 11.40 -6.81
N CYS A 190 -0.23 11.89 -6.97
CA CYS A 190 0.04 13.33 -6.97
C CYS A 190 -0.55 14.03 -8.19
N LYS A 191 -0.69 15.35 -8.09
CA LYS A 191 -0.93 16.20 -9.24
C LYS A 191 0.15 15.99 -10.30
N PRO A 192 -0.20 15.92 -11.59
CA PRO A 192 0.75 15.61 -12.64
C PRO A 192 1.98 16.51 -12.68
N ASP A 193 1.79 17.82 -12.48
CA ASP A 193 2.89 18.79 -12.45
C ASP A 193 3.83 18.59 -11.25
N PHE A 194 3.27 18.24 -10.09
CA PHE A 194 4.08 17.93 -8.90
C PHE A 194 4.91 16.68 -9.10
N ALA A 195 4.30 15.58 -9.57
CA ALA A 195 4.98 14.31 -9.79
C ALA A 195 6.14 14.43 -10.80
N VAL A 196 5.90 15.13 -11.94
CA VAL A 196 6.93 15.35 -12.96
C VAL A 196 8.07 16.19 -12.39
N ARG A 197 7.76 17.34 -11.76
CA ARG A 197 8.79 18.21 -11.19
C ARG A 197 9.62 17.49 -10.11
N LEU A 198 8.99 16.71 -9.23
CA LEU A 198 9.72 15.96 -8.21
C LEU A 198 10.72 14.98 -8.83
N LEU A 199 10.29 14.18 -9.82
CA LEU A 199 11.16 13.24 -10.53
C LEU A 199 12.33 13.95 -11.20
N GLU A 200 12.06 15.03 -11.95
CA GLU A 200 13.09 15.81 -12.65
C GLU A 200 14.08 16.46 -11.67
N GLN A 201 13.60 17.05 -10.60
CA GLN A 201 14.44 17.67 -9.58
C GLN A 201 15.31 16.65 -8.87
N ILE A 202 14.77 15.47 -8.51
CA ILE A 202 15.56 14.38 -7.94
C ILE A 202 16.67 13.98 -8.90
N LYS A 203 16.35 13.71 -10.17
CA LYS A 203 17.35 13.30 -11.17
C LYS A 203 18.42 14.35 -11.43
N HIS A 204 18.07 15.63 -11.36
CA HIS A 204 19.00 16.72 -11.62
C HIS A 204 19.85 17.08 -10.41
N TYR A 205 19.33 17.00 -9.20
CA TYR A 205 19.98 17.58 -8.04
C TYR A 205 20.60 16.56 -7.09
N PHE A 206 20.14 15.30 -7.12
CA PHE A 206 20.64 14.28 -6.22
C PHE A 206 21.61 13.34 -6.96
N SER A 207 22.88 13.69 -6.97
CA SER A 207 23.95 12.90 -7.59
C SER A 207 24.99 12.37 -6.60
N ASP A 208 24.70 12.45 -5.28
CA ASP A 208 25.60 11.93 -4.24
C ASP A 208 25.49 10.40 -4.19
N ASP A 209 26.63 9.71 -4.33
CA ASP A 209 26.70 8.25 -4.39
C ASP A 209 26.19 7.55 -3.11
N ARG A 210 26.04 8.27 -2.02
CA ARG A 210 25.54 7.75 -0.76
C ARG A 210 24.01 7.73 -0.66
N ILE A 211 23.30 8.25 -1.69
CA ILE A 211 21.84 8.41 -1.64
C ILE A 211 21.16 7.34 -2.51
N THR A 212 20.22 6.64 -1.92
CA THR A 212 19.34 5.71 -2.61
C THR A 212 17.89 6.18 -2.49
N PHE A 213 17.23 6.36 -3.62
CA PHE A 213 15.79 6.63 -3.67
C PHE A 213 15.00 5.33 -3.87
N VAL A 214 13.93 5.17 -3.10
CA VAL A 214 12.95 4.09 -3.26
C VAL A 214 11.59 4.71 -3.56
N PHE A 215 11.07 4.50 -4.75
CA PHE A 215 9.76 4.97 -5.18
C PHE A 215 8.74 3.84 -5.02
N ALA A 216 7.93 3.87 -3.97
CA ALA A 216 6.84 2.92 -3.76
C ALA A 216 5.60 3.42 -4.51
N THR A 217 5.42 2.99 -5.75
CA THR A 217 4.43 3.57 -6.67
C THR A 217 3.72 2.51 -7.51
N ASN A 218 2.58 2.84 -8.07
CA ASN A 218 1.98 2.08 -9.16
C ASN A 218 2.50 2.67 -10.48
N LEU A 219 3.45 1.98 -11.12
CA LEU A 219 4.10 2.49 -12.33
C LEU A 219 3.13 2.71 -13.49
N LEU A 220 2.08 1.91 -13.61
CA LEU A 220 1.06 2.08 -14.64
C LEU A 220 0.28 3.38 -14.43
N GLU A 221 -0.15 3.66 -13.20
CA GLU A 221 -0.86 4.88 -12.88
C GLU A 221 0.05 6.12 -12.96
N LEU A 222 1.32 5.97 -12.58
CA LEU A 222 2.31 7.04 -12.75
C LEU A 222 2.53 7.35 -14.23
N GLN A 223 2.55 6.34 -15.13
CA GLN A 223 2.59 6.56 -16.58
C GLN A 223 1.38 7.37 -17.06
N HIS A 224 0.19 7.06 -16.57
CA HIS A 224 -1.02 7.82 -16.90
C HIS A 224 -0.93 9.27 -16.39
N THR A 225 -0.41 9.48 -15.19
CA THR A 225 -0.18 10.81 -14.60
C THR A 225 0.76 11.63 -15.46
N ILE A 226 1.89 11.05 -15.92
CA ILE A 226 2.86 11.71 -16.79
C ILE A 226 2.29 11.99 -18.19
N SER A 227 1.57 11.01 -18.78
CA SER A 227 0.89 11.22 -20.06
C SER A 227 -0.13 12.36 -20.01
N LYS A 228 -0.76 12.56 -18.87
CA LYS A 228 -1.70 13.66 -18.65
C LYS A 228 -1.01 15.01 -18.63
N TYR A 229 0.23 15.07 -18.13
CA TYR A 229 1.05 16.29 -18.10
C TYR A 229 1.57 16.69 -19.49
N TYR A 230 2.15 15.75 -20.24
CA TYR A 230 2.78 16.01 -21.54
C TYR A 230 1.84 15.82 -22.73
N GLY A 231 0.68 15.19 -22.58
CA GLY A 231 -0.30 14.90 -23.60
C GLY A 231 -0.29 13.43 -24.09
N ASN A 232 -1.41 13.04 -24.73
CA ASN A 232 -1.72 11.63 -25.04
C ASN A 232 -0.75 10.93 -26.04
N GLY A 233 0.12 11.66 -26.73
CA GLY A 233 1.12 11.10 -27.65
C GLY A 233 2.50 10.92 -27.03
N PHE A 234 2.66 11.22 -25.74
CA PHE A 234 3.93 11.15 -25.06
C PHE A 234 4.24 9.72 -24.57
N ASP A 235 5.45 9.25 -24.84
CA ASP A 235 5.94 7.95 -24.37
C ASP A 235 6.37 8.02 -22.90
N SER A 236 5.38 7.96 -22.02
CA SER A 236 5.59 8.05 -20.57
C SER A 236 6.32 6.83 -20.00
N CYS A 237 6.20 5.65 -20.64
CA CYS A 237 6.94 4.46 -20.24
C CYS A 237 8.45 4.67 -20.41
N ARG A 238 8.86 5.09 -21.62
CA ARG A 238 10.25 5.37 -21.93
C ARG A 238 10.79 6.57 -21.15
N TYR A 239 9.94 7.53 -20.83
CA TYR A 239 10.30 8.65 -19.97
C TYR A 239 10.67 8.17 -18.56
N LEU A 240 9.84 7.33 -17.96
CA LEU A 240 10.08 6.77 -16.62
C LEU A 240 11.31 5.85 -16.56
N ASP A 241 11.69 5.19 -17.66
CA ASP A 241 12.91 4.38 -17.74
C ASP A 241 14.19 5.18 -17.43
N ARG A 242 14.14 6.50 -17.60
CA ARG A 242 15.30 7.36 -17.33
C ARG A 242 15.49 7.68 -15.83
N PHE A 243 14.46 7.46 -15.02
CA PHE A 243 14.49 7.80 -13.60
C PHE A 243 14.82 6.62 -12.71
N PHE A 244 14.53 5.40 -13.13
CA PHE A 244 14.69 4.21 -12.30
C PHE A 244 15.83 3.33 -12.83
N ASP A 245 16.85 3.16 -11.98
CA ASP A 245 17.98 2.28 -12.27
C ASP A 245 17.61 0.81 -12.03
N LEU A 246 16.72 0.55 -11.07
CA LEU A 246 16.17 -0.76 -10.76
C LEU A 246 14.66 -0.70 -10.64
N ARG A 247 13.96 -1.71 -11.21
CA ARG A 247 12.54 -1.92 -11.01
C ARG A 247 12.32 -3.28 -10.38
N THR A 248 11.55 -3.30 -9.32
CA THR A 248 11.15 -4.54 -8.65
C THR A 248 9.65 -4.49 -8.39
N GLU A 249 9.00 -5.64 -8.54
CA GLU A 249 7.59 -5.77 -8.20
C GLU A 249 7.44 -6.09 -6.73
N LEU A 250 6.39 -5.54 -6.12
CA LEU A 250 6.03 -5.91 -4.77
C LEU A 250 5.60 -7.40 -4.74
N PRO A 251 6.26 -8.27 -3.97
CA PRO A 251 5.89 -9.67 -3.91
C PRO A 251 4.42 -9.87 -3.52
N PRO A 252 3.74 -10.92 -4.04
CA PRO A 252 2.37 -11.22 -3.67
C PRO A 252 2.27 -11.50 -2.16
N ALA A 253 1.17 -11.07 -1.54
CA ALA A 253 0.92 -11.39 -0.15
C ALA A 253 0.40 -12.83 -0.01
N ASN A 254 0.75 -13.48 1.08
CA ASN A 254 0.12 -14.75 1.46
C ASN A 254 -1.30 -14.47 1.97
N LEU A 255 -2.30 -14.80 1.15
CA LEU A 255 -3.70 -14.52 1.48
C LEU A 255 -4.19 -15.32 2.69
N ASP A 256 -3.72 -16.54 2.92
CA ASP A 256 -4.13 -17.36 4.07
C ASP A 256 -3.68 -16.71 5.39
N LYS A 257 -2.43 -16.26 5.47
CA LYS A 257 -1.94 -15.49 6.62
C LYS A 257 -2.67 -14.16 6.78
N TYR A 258 -2.94 -13.49 5.67
CA TYR A 258 -3.69 -12.24 5.69
C TYR A 258 -5.12 -12.46 6.23
N TYR A 259 -5.82 -13.49 5.76
CA TYR A 259 -7.15 -13.85 6.26
C TYR A 259 -7.14 -14.13 7.76
N GLN A 260 -6.16 -14.89 8.23
CA GLN A 260 -6.00 -15.13 9.68
C GLN A 260 -5.79 -13.82 10.45
N SER A 261 -4.98 -12.91 9.93
CA SER A 261 -4.68 -11.62 10.58
C SER A 261 -5.89 -10.70 10.72
N ILE A 262 -6.84 -10.76 9.77
CA ILE A 262 -8.10 -9.98 9.80
C ILE A 262 -9.26 -10.75 10.45
N GLY A 263 -9.00 -11.97 11.00
CA GLY A 263 -10.01 -12.81 11.62
C GLY A 263 -11.06 -13.33 10.63
N PHE A 264 -10.62 -13.63 9.41
CA PHE A 264 -11.44 -14.26 8.38
C PHE A 264 -11.09 -15.76 8.34
N HIS A 265 -11.99 -16.58 8.87
CA HIS A 265 -11.85 -18.03 8.94
C HIS A 265 -12.87 -18.64 7.99
N GLN A 266 -12.46 -19.38 7.00
CA GLN A 266 -13.32 -19.98 5.97
C GLN A 266 -14.16 -21.16 6.53
N GLU A 267 -14.92 -20.89 7.59
CA GLU A 267 -15.69 -21.90 8.30
C GLU A 267 -17.14 -21.99 7.86
N TYR A 268 -17.69 -20.92 7.32
CA TYR A 268 -19.10 -20.79 6.98
C TYR A 268 -19.32 -20.66 5.46
N VAL A 269 -20.56 -20.95 5.01
CA VAL A 269 -20.94 -20.79 3.61
C VAL A 269 -20.68 -19.37 3.09
N VAL A 270 -20.98 -18.36 3.88
CA VAL A 270 -20.71 -16.96 3.52
C VAL A 270 -19.23 -16.68 3.33
N ASP A 271 -18.36 -17.34 4.08
CA ASP A 271 -16.91 -17.17 3.95
C ASP A 271 -16.43 -17.76 2.63
N ASN A 272 -16.96 -18.91 2.22
CA ASN A 272 -16.65 -19.51 0.92
C ASN A 272 -17.13 -18.62 -0.23
N VAL A 273 -18.36 -18.08 -0.13
CA VAL A 273 -18.88 -17.09 -1.09
C VAL A 273 -17.97 -15.85 -1.17
N CYS A 274 -17.55 -15.34 -0.02
CA CYS A 274 -16.62 -14.20 0.01
C CYS A 274 -15.30 -14.52 -0.66
N ASN A 275 -14.74 -15.72 -0.43
CA ASN A 275 -13.48 -16.14 -1.04
C ASN A 275 -13.57 -16.21 -2.56
N GLU A 276 -14.63 -16.80 -3.10
CA GLU A 276 -14.88 -16.83 -4.54
C GLU A 276 -15.03 -15.43 -5.14
N LEU A 277 -15.73 -14.53 -4.45
CA LEU A 277 -15.89 -13.15 -4.90
C LEU A 277 -14.57 -12.37 -4.86
N ILE A 278 -13.73 -12.59 -3.84
CA ILE A 278 -12.41 -12.00 -3.74
C ILE A 278 -11.54 -12.43 -4.93
N ALA A 279 -11.53 -13.71 -5.25
CA ALA A 279 -10.80 -14.26 -6.39
C ALA A 279 -11.37 -13.74 -7.73
N LYS A 280 -12.68 -13.84 -7.94
CA LYS A 280 -13.38 -13.41 -9.18
C LYS A 280 -13.14 -11.94 -9.50
N TYR A 281 -13.21 -11.07 -8.51
CA TYR A 281 -13.07 -9.62 -8.71
C TYR A 281 -11.64 -9.10 -8.50
N GLY A 282 -10.68 -9.95 -8.17
CA GLY A 282 -9.28 -9.56 -7.98
C GLY A 282 -9.12 -8.46 -6.92
N PHE A 283 -9.63 -8.68 -5.71
CA PHE A 283 -9.55 -7.68 -4.65
C PHE A 283 -8.13 -7.50 -4.14
N SER A 284 -7.69 -6.26 -4.00
CA SER A 284 -6.47 -5.91 -3.28
C SER A 284 -6.64 -6.15 -1.76
N LEU A 285 -5.55 -6.22 -1.00
CA LEU A 285 -5.61 -6.45 0.46
C LEU A 285 -6.51 -5.43 1.18
N ARG A 286 -6.44 -4.16 0.79
CA ARG A 286 -7.30 -3.09 1.33
C ARG A 286 -8.78 -3.33 1.00
N GLU A 287 -9.07 -3.75 -0.23
CA GLU A 287 -10.44 -4.07 -0.65
C GLU A 287 -10.97 -5.32 0.03
N ILE A 288 -10.13 -6.36 0.23
CA ILE A 288 -10.50 -7.56 0.99
C ILE A 288 -10.92 -7.18 2.41
N SER A 289 -10.09 -6.43 3.13
CA SER A 289 -10.42 -5.99 4.49
C SER A 289 -11.72 -5.20 4.53
N ARG A 290 -11.91 -4.25 3.60
CA ARG A 290 -13.14 -3.46 3.50
C ARG A 290 -14.35 -4.33 3.17
N PHE A 291 -14.22 -5.24 2.21
CA PHE A 291 -15.28 -6.16 1.79
C PHE A 291 -15.73 -7.05 2.94
N ILE A 292 -14.80 -7.74 3.59
CA ILE A 292 -15.09 -8.61 4.73
C ILE A 292 -15.74 -7.83 5.87
N ASN A 293 -15.29 -6.61 6.17
CA ASN A 293 -15.92 -5.77 7.19
C ASN A 293 -17.36 -5.38 6.82
N LEU A 294 -17.63 -5.05 5.54
CA LEU A 294 -18.99 -4.74 5.08
C LEU A 294 -19.91 -5.96 5.17
N VAL A 295 -19.42 -7.14 4.77
CA VAL A 295 -20.15 -8.40 4.91
C VAL A 295 -20.41 -8.71 6.39
N LYS A 296 -19.41 -8.56 7.26
CA LYS A 296 -19.58 -8.72 8.71
C LYS A 296 -20.69 -7.83 9.25
N ILE A 297 -20.74 -6.57 8.89
CA ILE A 297 -21.77 -5.63 9.31
C ILE A 297 -23.17 -6.04 8.78
N ALA A 298 -23.24 -6.45 7.51
CA ALA A 298 -24.51 -6.72 6.84
C ALA A 298 -25.11 -8.10 7.20
N VAL A 299 -24.27 -9.10 7.47
CA VAL A 299 -24.66 -10.50 7.63
C VAL A 299 -24.56 -10.98 9.08
N TYR A 300 -23.48 -10.63 9.78
CA TYR A 300 -23.21 -11.14 11.13
C TYR A 300 -23.72 -10.17 12.20
N LYS A 301 -24.44 -10.67 13.19
CA LYS A 301 -24.73 -9.90 14.40
C LYS A 301 -23.59 -10.11 15.41
N PRO A 302 -23.01 -9.05 15.97
CA PRO A 302 -22.07 -9.22 17.07
C PRO A 302 -22.83 -9.82 18.27
N THR A 303 -22.41 -11.02 18.70
CA THR A 303 -22.92 -11.61 19.94
C THR A 303 -22.21 -10.97 21.13
N HIS A 304 -22.96 -10.61 22.17
CA HIS A 304 -22.44 -10.05 23.40
C HIS A 304 -21.43 -11.03 24.03
N GLY A 305 -20.13 -10.69 23.99
CA GLY A 305 -19.09 -11.35 24.74
C GLY A 305 -18.41 -12.58 24.09
N SER A 306 -18.86 -13.09 22.96
CA SER A 306 -18.13 -14.14 22.21
C SER A 306 -17.77 -13.66 20.82
N ARG A 307 -16.54 -13.96 20.39
CA ARG A 307 -16.08 -13.70 19.01
C ARG A 307 -16.71 -14.65 17.97
N LYS A 308 -17.71 -15.43 18.37
CA LYS A 308 -18.45 -16.30 17.46
C LYS A 308 -19.60 -15.51 16.87
N TYR A 309 -19.65 -15.44 15.58
CA TYR A 309 -20.77 -14.87 14.83
C TYR A 309 -21.96 -15.82 14.97
N ASP A 310 -23.05 -15.32 15.55
CA ASP A 310 -24.28 -16.10 15.73
C ASP A 310 -25.29 -15.71 14.65
N PHE A 311 -25.61 -16.68 13.80
CA PHE A 311 -26.67 -16.55 12.79
C PHE A 311 -28.01 -16.95 13.40
N SER A 312 -28.54 -16.15 14.28
CA SER A 312 -29.94 -16.36 14.73
C SER A 312 -30.89 -15.68 13.74
N PHE A 313 -31.53 -16.46 12.90
CA PHE A 313 -32.55 -15.98 11.98
C PHE A 313 -33.91 -16.43 12.44
N PRO A 314 -34.90 -15.50 12.60
CA PRO A 314 -36.28 -15.89 12.67
C PRO A 314 -36.75 -16.30 11.26
N ASP A 315 -37.24 -17.50 11.16
CA ASP A 315 -38.02 -18.14 10.11
C ASP A 315 -37.99 -17.54 8.70
N GLY A 316 -37.28 -18.23 7.78
CA GLY A 316 -37.35 -17.94 6.36
C GLY A 316 -36.12 -18.43 5.60
N LYS A 317 -36.24 -19.54 4.92
CA LYS A 317 -35.19 -20.20 4.14
C LYS A 317 -34.57 -19.27 3.07
N GLY A 318 -35.40 -18.47 2.37
CA GLY A 318 -34.95 -17.48 1.40
C GLY A 318 -34.13 -16.33 1.99
N ARG A 319 -34.43 -15.92 3.26
CA ARG A 319 -33.68 -14.85 3.94
C ARG A 319 -32.23 -15.25 4.21
N LEU A 320 -32.02 -16.51 4.63
CA LEU A 320 -30.68 -17.02 4.90
C LEU A 320 -29.82 -17.04 3.61
N PHE A 321 -30.43 -17.50 2.52
CA PHE A 321 -29.78 -17.49 1.20
C PHE A 321 -29.44 -16.07 0.75
N CYS A 322 -30.35 -15.13 0.86
CA CYS A 322 -30.09 -13.73 0.54
C CYS A 322 -28.89 -13.18 1.32
N LEU A 323 -28.83 -13.45 2.62
CA LEU A 323 -27.77 -12.94 3.48
C LEU A 323 -26.41 -13.60 3.17
N MET A 324 -26.39 -14.92 2.90
CA MET A 324 -25.13 -15.65 2.69
C MET A 324 -24.57 -15.53 1.28
N VAL A 325 -25.40 -15.26 0.29
CA VAL A 325 -25.00 -15.26 -1.13
C VAL A 325 -25.26 -13.90 -1.79
N ALA A 326 -26.51 -13.44 -1.80
CA ALA A 326 -26.88 -12.23 -2.52
C ALA A 326 -26.26 -10.95 -1.92
N VAL A 327 -26.18 -10.84 -0.59
CA VAL A 327 -25.59 -9.67 0.07
C VAL A 327 -24.08 -9.56 -0.20
N PRO A 328 -23.24 -10.60 0.00
CA PRO A 328 -21.84 -10.54 -0.37
C PRO A 328 -21.63 -10.20 -1.85
N LEU A 329 -22.40 -10.82 -2.76
CA LEU A 329 -22.28 -10.53 -4.20
C LEU A 329 -22.58 -9.06 -4.51
N THR A 330 -23.68 -8.52 -3.98
CA THR A 330 -24.07 -7.13 -4.24
C THR A 330 -23.07 -6.14 -3.66
N ILE A 331 -22.48 -6.43 -2.49
CA ILE A 331 -21.40 -5.63 -1.90
C ILE A 331 -20.16 -5.66 -2.80
N ALA A 332 -19.73 -6.87 -3.25
CA ALA A 332 -18.56 -7.03 -4.11
C ALA A 332 -18.74 -6.27 -5.44
N MET A 333 -19.88 -6.45 -6.08
CA MET A 333 -20.20 -5.75 -7.34
C MET A 333 -20.23 -4.23 -7.15
N LYS A 334 -20.86 -3.74 -6.09
CA LYS A 334 -20.90 -2.30 -5.79
C LYS A 334 -19.51 -1.70 -5.58
N MET A 335 -18.57 -2.49 -5.06
CA MET A 335 -17.19 -2.07 -4.86
C MET A 335 -16.36 -2.04 -6.16
N LYS A 336 -16.64 -2.97 -7.09
CA LYS A 336 -15.81 -3.19 -8.28
C LYS A 336 -16.44 -2.74 -9.60
N ASN A 337 -17.73 -2.92 -9.75
CA ASN A 337 -18.43 -2.62 -11.00
C ASN A 337 -19.84 -2.09 -10.73
N LEU A 338 -19.93 -0.79 -10.59
CA LEU A 338 -21.19 -0.11 -10.30
C LEU A 338 -22.21 -0.26 -11.45
N SER A 339 -21.76 -0.43 -12.69
CA SER A 339 -22.65 -0.65 -13.85
C SER A 339 -23.37 -1.98 -13.74
N ASP A 340 -22.61 -3.06 -13.49
CA ASP A 340 -23.17 -4.41 -13.36
C ASP A 340 -24.01 -4.53 -12.07
N TYR A 341 -23.59 -3.87 -10.98
CA TYR A 341 -24.41 -3.76 -9.78
C TYR A 341 -25.79 -3.14 -10.08
N ASN A 342 -25.82 -2.01 -10.79
CA ASN A 342 -27.06 -1.34 -11.15
C ASN A 342 -27.93 -2.18 -12.08
N ALA A 343 -27.32 -2.93 -13.01
CA ALA A 343 -28.04 -3.84 -13.90
C ALA A 343 -28.63 -5.02 -13.14
N LEU A 344 -27.88 -5.58 -12.17
CA LEU A 344 -28.37 -6.64 -11.30
C LEU A 344 -29.57 -6.16 -10.47
N ILE A 345 -29.47 -5.04 -9.77
CA ILE A 345 -30.53 -4.49 -8.92
C ILE A 345 -31.79 -4.10 -9.70
N LYS A 346 -31.65 -3.67 -10.97
CA LYS A 346 -32.78 -3.35 -11.84
C LYS A 346 -33.44 -4.57 -12.52
N GLY A 347 -32.95 -5.77 -12.29
CA GLY A 347 -33.46 -6.98 -12.91
C GLY A 347 -33.05 -7.18 -14.38
N SER A 348 -32.12 -6.39 -14.88
CA SER A 348 -31.73 -6.44 -16.29
C SER A 348 -30.56 -7.38 -16.58
N ASN A 349 -29.79 -7.82 -15.57
CA ASN A 349 -28.67 -8.76 -15.73
C ASN A 349 -28.50 -9.67 -14.52
N PRO A 350 -29.10 -10.88 -14.49
CA PRO A 350 -28.94 -11.86 -13.42
C PRO A 350 -27.64 -12.68 -13.52
N ASN A 351 -26.87 -12.58 -14.64
CA ASN A 351 -25.73 -13.46 -14.92
C ASN A 351 -24.68 -13.50 -13.79
N PRO A 352 -24.26 -12.39 -13.15
CA PRO A 352 -23.27 -12.45 -12.08
C PRO A 352 -23.68 -13.35 -10.92
N PHE A 353 -24.98 -13.42 -10.65
CA PHE A 353 -25.55 -14.27 -9.63
C PHE A 353 -25.52 -15.75 -10.03
N ILE A 354 -25.90 -16.05 -11.26
CA ILE A 354 -25.90 -17.41 -11.83
C ILE A 354 -24.47 -17.95 -11.87
N GLU A 355 -23.52 -17.18 -12.40
CA GLU A 355 -22.11 -17.55 -12.47
C GLU A 355 -21.50 -17.86 -11.10
N LEU A 356 -21.82 -17.07 -10.07
CA LEU A 356 -21.34 -17.33 -8.72
C LEU A 356 -21.85 -18.68 -8.21
N LEU A 357 -23.12 -19.00 -8.44
CA LEU A 357 -23.73 -20.24 -8.00
C LEU A 357 -23.16 -21.46 -8.72
N GLU A 358 -22.89 -21.34 -10.03
CA GLU A 358 -22.26 -22.39 -10.82
C GLU A 358 -20.88 -22.71 -10.28
N VAL A 359 -20.05 -21.70 -9.98
CA VAL A 359 -18.73 -21.89 -9.38
C VAL A 359 -18.83 -22.54 -8.02
N MET A 360 -19.72 -22.08 -7.15
CA MET A 360 -19.93 -22.64 -5.81
C MET A 360 -20.37 -24.11 -5.84
N HIS A 361 -21.11 -24.49 -6.86
CA HIS A 361 -21.53 -25.89 -7.04
C HIS A 361 -20.40 -26.76 -7.61
N GLN A 362 -19.65 -26.28 -8.61
CA GLN A 362 -18.55 -27.03 -9.26
C GLN A 362 -17.39 -27.31 -8.32
N GLU A 363 -17.07 -26.38 -7.43
CA GLU A 363 -15.98 -26.53 -6.45
C GLU A 363 -16.34 -27.47 -5.29
N HIS A 364 -17.47 -28.21 -5.39
CA HIS A 364 -17.93 -29.19 -4.41
C HIS A 364 -17.89 -28.69 -2.95
N TYR A 365 -18.38 -27.48 -2.73
CA TYR A 365 -18.57 -26.99 -1.38
C TYR A 365 -19.68 -27.79 -0.69
N TYR A 366 -19.36 -28.92 -0.09
CA TYR A 366 -20.33 -29.83 0.60
C TYR A 366 -21.23 -29.08 1.58
N ARG A 367 -20.74 -28.01 2.17
CA ARG A 367 -21.53 -27.16 3.06
C ARG A 367 -22.55 -26.34 2.29
N PHE A 368 -22.26 -25.94 1.07
CA PHE A 368 -23.14 -25.18 0.21
C PHE A 368 -24.25 -26.10 -0.36
N ASP A 369 -23.91 -27.28 -0.83
CA ASP A 369 -24.90 -28.27 -1.29
C ASP A 369 -25.82 -28.71 -0.13
N GLY A 370 -25.25 -28.98 1.04
CA GLY A 370 -26.00 -29.25 2.26
C GLY A 370 -26.91 -28.11 2.67
N PHE A 371 -26.45 -26.85 2.49
CA PHE A 371 -27.23 -25.64 2.76
C PHE A 371 -28.43 -25.53 1.80
N LEU A 372 -28.21 -25.76 0.50
CA LEU A 372 -29.25 -25.76 -0.51
C LEU A 372 -30.30 -26.85 -0.27
N ASN A 373 -29.85 -28.07 0.02
CA ASN A 373 -30.73 -29.23 0.25
C ASN A 373 -31.52 -29.10 1.55
N ASN A 374 -30.91 -28.66 2.65
CA ASN A 374 -31.56 -28.52 3.93
C ASN A 374 -32.56 -27.37 4.00
N HIS A 375 -32.42 -26.37 3.12
CA HIS A 375 -33.32 -25.20 3.12
C HIS A 375 -34.39 -25.23 2.03
N GLU A 376 -34.65 -26.42 1.45
CA GLU A 376 -35.70 -26.63 0.43
C GLU A 376 -35.68 -25.57 -0.69
N VAL A 377 -34.51 -25.06 -1.02
CA VAL A 377 -34.33 -24.23 -2.21
C VAL A 377 -34.67 -25.06 -3.44
N PHE A 378 -34.46 -26.38 -3.34
CA PHE A 378 -34.82 -27.40 -4.32
C PHE A 378 -35.75 -28.41 -3.65
N ASN A 379 -37.07 -28.24 -3.81
CA ASN A 379 -38.08 -29.19 -3.32
C ASN A 379 -38.57 -30.02 -4.50
N ASP A 380 -37.85 -31.09 -4.82
CA ASP A 380 -38.52 -32.24 -5.45
C ASP A 380 -37.91 -33.54 -4.86
N LYS A 381 -38.74 -34.28 -4.15
CA LYS A 381 -38.32 -35.40 -3.30
C LYS A 381 -37.98 -36.67 -4.04
N ASP A 382 -38.06 -36.72 -5.40
CA ASP A 382 -38.07 -37.98 -6.11
C ASP A 382 -37.06 -38.13 -7.25
N GLN A 383 -36.20 -37.17 -7.52
CA GLN A 383 -35.12 -37.34 -8.51
C GLN A 383 -33.86 -36.63 -8.02
N GLU A 384 -32.69 -37.32 -8.08
CA GLU A 384 -31.40 -36.64 -8.08
C GLU A 384 -31.39 -35.78 -9.37
N PRO A 385 -31.46 -34.45 -9.24
CA PRO A 385 -31.52 -33.59 -10.41
C PRO A 385 -30.16 -33.63 -11.11
N ASP A 386 -30.16 -33.75 -12.43
CA ASP A 386 -28.94 -33.51 -13.20
C ASP A 386 -28.44 -32.07 -13.03
N SER A 387 -27.19 -31.82 -13.29
CA SER A 387 -26.57 -30.52 -13.12
C SER A 387 -27.26 -29.37 -13.87
N GLU A 388 -27.87 -29.64 -15.01
CA GLU A 388 -28.64 -28.67 -15.81
C GLU A 388 -29.99 -28.33 -15.17
N SER A 389 -30.69 -29.32 -14.61
CA SER A 389 -31.96 -29.11 -13.89
C SER A 389 -31.78 -28.32 -12.61
N ILE A 390 -30.66 -28.53 -11.88
CA ILE A 390 -30.29 -27.75 -10.71
C ILE A 390 -30.08 -26.29 -11.10
N VAL A 391 -29.32 -26.02 -12.15
CA VAL A 391 -29.04 -24.65 -12.62
C VAL A 391 -30.32 -23.94 -13.05
N VAL A 392 -31.26 -24.63 -13.74
CA VAL A 392 -32.53 -24.05 -14.20
C VAL A 392 -33.46 -23.74 -13.01
N ALA A 393 -33.63 -24.69 -12.10
CA ALA A 393 -34.46 -24.48 -10.88
C ALA A 393 -33.86 -23.39 -9.98
N PHE A 394 -32.55 -23.31 -9.93
CA PHE A 394 -31.81 -22.28 -9.24
C PHE A 394 -32.00 -20.90 -9.86
N LYS A 395 -31.99 -20.84 -11.19
CA LYS A 395 -32.21 -19.61 -11.97
C LYS A 395 -33.58 -19.02 -11.71
N ASP A 396 -34.63 -19.87 -11.70
CA ASP A 396 -35.98 -19.43 -11.44
C ASP A 396 -36.17 -18.98 -9.99
N LYS A 397 -35.58 -19.70 -9.02
CA LYS A 397 -35.61 -19.34 -7.61
C LYS A 397 -34.75 -18.11 -7.29
N ALA A 398 -33.59 -17.98 -7.89
CA ALA A 398 -32.75 -16.80 -7.79
C ALA A 398 -33.44 -15.54 -8.35
N LEU A 399 -34.16 -15.67 -9.46
CA LEU A 399 -35.00 -14.61 -10.02
C LEU A 399 -36.18 -14.26 -9.10
N GLU A 400 -36.82 -15.26 -8.50
CA GLU A 400 -37.89 -15.04 -7.52
C GLU A 400 -37.40 -14.27 -6.29
N ILE A 401 -36.26 -14.70 -5.71
CA ILE A 401 -35.63 -14.02 -4.57
C ILE A 401 -35.12 -12.64 -4.99
N TYR A 402 -34.53 -12.53 -6.15
CA TYR A 402 -34.04 -11.28 -6.71
C TYR A 402 -35.16 -10.26 -6.92
N ASN A 403 -36.34 -10.69 -7.41
CA ASN A 403 -37.50 -9.83 -7.58
C ASN A 403 -38.21 -9.50 -6.27
N ALA A 404 -37.92 -10.22 -5.18
CA ALA A 404 -38.45 -9.99 -3.84
C ALA A 404 -37.58 -9.06 -2.95
N ILE A 405 -36.35 -8.77 -3.39
CA ILE A 405 -35.43 -7.83 -2.76
C ILE A 405 -35.54 -6.44 -3.42
#